data_2492517848170434ac9441c987b4e1ff
#
_entry.id   2492517848170434ac9441c987b4e1ff
#
_cell.length_a   1.000
_cell.length_b   1.000
_cell.length_c   1.000
_cell.angle_alpha   90.00
_cell.angle_beta   90.00
_cell.angle_gamma   90.00
#
_symmetry.space_group_name_H-M   'P 1'
#
loop_
_entity.id
_entity.type
_entity.pdbx_description
1 polymer ?
#
loop_
_entity_poly.entity_id
_entity_poly.type
_entity_poly.pdbx_seq_one_letter_code
_entity_poly.pdbx_strand_id
1 'polypeptide(L)'
;MEARAYWLQTMLKIADPVLKNLAAGTLKQNMPTVFHPDRAEYMHLEALGRTVCGIAPWLELDGLTGEEAEIQAEYRELTRKAIANAVNPESPDFMNFTEGYGQALVDAAFLAHGIVRAPKQLFHALDEQTKRNLVGALRATRKFTPFVMNWLFFSAMVEAALRVMGESDYDLTRVDYAVNMFESWYLGDGVYGDGPKFRWDYYNSFVIQPMYVDVLRTFADVGHGYDELLKQVEHRAGRYAAELEKNINADGSYPVIGRSITYRFGAFQLLSQAALEDFLPNELPPEQVRTALTACILKVTEHPAMFDAQGWLQPGVYGCQPDLAEGYICVGSLYLCLTVFLPLGLALTADFWSKPEIPWTAKRIWSGENVMLDHAVD
;
A
#
# COMPACT_ATOMS: atom_id res chain seq x y z
N MET A 1 17.98 3.26 18.72
CA MET A 1 17.15 2.10 18.31
C MET A 1 17.49 1.84 16.85
N GLU A 2 17.76 0.60 16.47
CA GLU A 2 18.05 0.29 15.06
C GLU A 2 16.78 0.57 14.22
N ALA A 3 16.94 1.23 13.07
CA ALA A 3 15.80 1.70 12.27
C ALA A 3 14.86 0.54 11.87
N ARG A 4 15.42 -0.61 11.43
CA ARG A 4 14.62 -1.78 11.04
C ARG A 4 13.77 -2.33 12.18
N ALA A 5 14.34 -2.48 13.37
CA ALA A 5 13.61 -2.97 14.54
C ALA A 5 12.44 -2.02 14.91
N TYR A 6 12.69 -0.71 14.83
CA TYR A 6 11.64 0.29 15.05
C TYR A 6 10.52 0.21 14.01
N TRP A 7 10.89 0.07 12.73
CA TRP A 7 9.92 -0.09 11.65
C TRP A 7 9.07 -1.34 11.84
N LEU A 8 9.72 -2.47 12.12
CA LEU A 8 9.02 -3.73 12.36
C LEU A 8 8.04 -3.62 13.53
N GLN A 9 8.49 -3.13 14.69
CA GLN A 9 7.63 -2.95 15.86
C GLN A 9 6.43 -2.04 15.56
N THR A 10 6.65 -0.94 14.83
CA THR A 10 5.58 -0.01 14.46
C THR A 10 4.59 -0.64 13.48
N MET A 11 5.09 -1.33 12.46
CA MET A 11 4.24 -2.06 11.50
C MET A 11 3.36 -3.09 12.22
N LEU A 12 3.95 -3.90 13.08
CA LEU A 12 3.24 -4.93 13.83
C LEU A 12 2.20 -4.31 14.78
N LYS A 13 2.56 -3.25 15.50
CA LYS A 13 1.62 -2.54 16.37
C LYS A 13 0.38 -2.05 15.63
N ILE A 14 0.55 -1.58 14.39
CA ILE A 14 -0.56 -1.12 13.55
C ILE A 14 -1.37 -2.32 13.02
N ALA A 15 -0.72 -3.37 12.55
CA ALA A 15 -1.38 -4.52 11.91
C ALA A 15 -2.11 -5.44 12.90
N ASP A 16 -1.64 -5.53 14.14
CA ASP A 16 -2.10 -6.47 15.17
C ASP A 16 -3.62 -6.47 15.41
N PRO A 17 -4.29 -5.34 15.63
CA PRO A 17 -5.72 -5.36 15.91
C PRO A 17 -6.54 -5.99 14.78
N VAL A 18 -6.16 -5.74 13.53
CA VAL A 18 -6.84 -6.30 12.36
C VAL A 18 -6.56 -7.80 12.24
N LEU A 19 -5.30 -8.19 12.20
CA LEU A 19 -4.92 -9.57 11.92
C LEU A 19 -5.32 -10.53 13.04
N LYS A 20 -5.09 -10.15 14.31
CA LYS A 20 -5.43 -11.01 15.45
C LYS A 20 -6.93 -11.21 15.59
N ASN A 21 -7.71 -10.14 15.46
CA ASN A 21 -9.17 -10.26 15.51
C ASN A 21 -9.71 -11.07 14.33
N LEU A 22 -9.22 -10.83 13.11
CA LEU A 22 -9.72 -11.54 11.95
C LEU A 22 -9.34 -13.03 11.98
N ALA A 23 -8.12 -13.37 12.41
CA ALA A 23 -7.72 -14.76 12.59
C ALA A 23 -8.52 -15.49 13.67
N ALA A 24 -9.03 -14.75 14.66
CA ALA A 24 -9.92 -15.27 15.71
C ALA A 24 -11.41 -15.27 15.32
N GLY A 25 -11.80 -14.71 14.17
CA GLY A 25 -13.20 -14.57 13.75
C GLY A 25 -13.99 -13.55 14.58
N THR A 26 -13.35 -12.49 15.03
CA THR A 26 -13.91 -11.45 15.92
C THR A 26 -13.74 -10.02 15.42
N LEU A 27 -13.28 -9.84 14.17
CA LEU A 27 -12.99 -8.50 13.65
C LEU A 27 -14.27 -7.65 13.59
N LYS A 28 -15.35 -8.17 13.03
CA LYS A 28 -16.64 -7.46 12.93
C LYS A 28 -17.23 -7.12 14.29
N GLN A 29 -16.94 -7.93 15.30
CA GLN A 29 -17.39 -7.70 16.68
C GLN A 29 -16.60 -6.60 17.36
N ASN A 30 -15.28 -6.53 17.15
CA ASN A 30 -14.37 -5.73 17.96
C ASN A 30 -13.91 -4.44 17.29
N MET A 31 -13.93 -4.36 15.94
CA MET A 31 -13.51 -3.16 15.22
C MET A 31 -14.52 -2.02 15.41
N PRO A 32 -14.09 -0.84 15.88
CA PRO A 32 -15.00 0.26 16.14
C PRO A 32 -15.59 0.86 14.85
N THR A 33 -16.90 1.16 14.87
CA THR A 33 -17.65 1.80 13.78
C THR A 33 -17.86 3.29 14.06
N VAL A 34 -16.77 3.98 14.40
CA VAL A 34 -16.81 5.41 14.74
C VAL A 34 -16.79 6.30 13.49
N PHE A 35 -17.13 7.55 13.64
CA PHE A 35 -17.15 8.71 12.72
C PHE A 35 -17.90 8.55 11.38
N HIS A 36 -18.03 7.41 10.76
CA HIS A 36 -18.87 7.15 9.58
C HIS A 36 -19.52 5.77 9.65
N PRO A 37 -20.58 5.60 10.47
CA PRO A 37 -21.23 4.29 10.68
C PRO A 37 -21.84 3.65 9.42
N ASP A 38 -22.20 4.46 8.43
CA ASP A 38 -22.67 4.02 7.11
C ASP A 38 -21.62 3.27 6.30
N ARG A 39 -20.34 3.32 6.72
CA ARG A 39 -19.22 2.60 6.12
C ARG A 39 -19.01 1.20 6.72
N ALA A 40 -19.78 0.81 7.71
CA ALA A 40 -19.61 -0.47 8.42
C ALA A 40 -19.61 -1.71 7.51
N GLU A 41 -20.32 -1.66 6.38
CA GLU A 41 -20.37 -2.78 5.42
C GLU A 41 -19.01 -2.98 4.67
N TYR A 42 -18.17 -1.96 4.61
CA TYR A 42 -16.95 -1.95 3.80
C TYR A 42 -15.67 -2.00 4.66
N MET A 43 -15.71 -1.42 5.84
CA MET A 43 -14.52 -1.13 6.66
C MET A 43 -13.64 -2.36 6.95
N HIS A 44 -14.24 -3.55 7.04
CA HIS A 44 -13.50 -4.76 7.41
C HIS A 44 -12.63 -5.29 6.26
N LEU A 45 -13.18 -5.33 5.03
CA LEU A 45 -12.40 -5.69 3.83
C LEU A 45 -11.35 -4.62 3.54
N GLU A 46 -11.70 -3.35 3.72
CA GLU A 46 -10.76 -2.23 3.57
C GLU A 46 -9.58 -2.36 4.55
N ALA A 47 -9.86 -2.67 5.83
CA ALA A 47 -8.81 -2.89 6.83
C ALA A 47 -7.90 -4.07 6.47
N LEU A 48 -8.47 -5.22 6.09
CA LEU A 48 -7.71 -6.39 5.67
C LEU A 48 -6.86 -6.09 4.44
N GLY A 49 -7.47 -5.58 3.37
CA GLY A 49 -6.80 -5.36 2.10
C GLY A 49 -5.60 -4.42 2.25
N ARG A 50 -5.80 -3.29 2.93
CA ARG A 50 -4.73 -2.30 3.16
C ARG A 50 -3.64 -2.81 4.09
N THR A 51 -4.01 -3.56 5.15
CA THR A 51 -3.04 -4.20 6.04
C THR A 51 -2.17 -5.18 5.27
N VAL A 52 -2.79 -6.09 4.53
CA VAL A 52 -2.08 -7.12 3.76
C VAL A 52 -1.20 -6.48 2.69
N CYS A 53 -1.71 -5.46 1.97
CA CYS A 53 -0.93 -4.74 0.95
C CYS A 53 0.37 -4.15 1.52
N GLY A 54 0.33 -3.61 2.74
CA GLY A 54 1.50 -2.98 3.36
C GLY A 54 2.52 -3.95 3.93
N ILE A 55 2.08 -5.10 4.47
CA ILE A 55 2.99 -6.06 5.11
C ILE A 55 3.48 -7.18 4.16
N ALA A 56 2.85 -7.33 3.00
CA ALA A 56 3.07 -8.43 2.07
C ALA A 56 4.56 -8.66 1.71
N PRO A 57 5.36 -7.64 1.33
CA PRO A 57 6.76 -7.86 0.98
C PRO A 57 7.58 -8.42 2.15
N TRP A 58 7.30 -8.00 3.38
CA TRP A 58 7.95 -8.57 4.56
C TRP A 58 7.56 -10.03 4.78
N LEU A 59 6.29 -10.38 4.57
CA LEU A 59 5.84 -11.78 4.66
C LEU A 59 6.47 -12.65 3.57
N GLU A 60 6.70 -12.12 2.36
CA GLU A 60 7.29 -12.86 1.23
C GLU A 60 8.79 -13.05 1.35
N LEU A 61 9.48 -12.18 2.10
CA LEU A 61 10.94 -12.21 2.24
C LEU A 61 11.41 -13.54 2.83
N ASP A 62 12.31 -14.22 2.11
CA ASP A 62 12.97 -15.42 2.57
C ASP A 62 14.33 -15.09 3.24
N GLY A 63 14.84 -16.03 4.05
CA GLY A 63 16.19 -15.96 4.59
C GLY A 63 16.38 -15.12 5.84
N LEU A 64 15.31 -14.64 6.49
CA LEU A 64 15.40 -14.03 7.82
C LEU A 64 15.85 -15.06 8.87
N THR A 65 16.52 -14.60 9.91
CA THR A 65 17.03 -15.41 11.02
C THR A 65 16.74 -14.76 12.36
N GLY A 66 16.87 -15.53 13.46
CA GLY A 66 16.67 -15.04 14.82
C GLY A 66 15.20 -14.62 15.10
N GLU A 67 15.01 -13.67 16.00
CA GLU A 67 13.71 -13.26 16.49
C GLU A 67 12.78 -12.72 15.38
N GLU A 68 13.32 -11.99 14.40
CA GLU A 68 12.51 -11.48 13.28
C GLU A 68 11.93 -12.61 12.43
N ALA A 69 12.67 -13.71 12.23
CA ALA A 69 12.19 -14.89 11.51
C ALA A 69 11.07 -15.62 12.25
N GLU A 70 11.15 -15.71 13.57
CA GLU A 70 10.10 -16.31 14.40
C GLU A 70 8.82 -15.49 14.34
N ILE A 71 8.94 -14.17 14.49
CA ILE A 71 7.81 -13.24 14.37
C ILE A 71 7.21 -13.32 12.95
N GLN A 72 8.04 -13.32 11.90
CA GLN A 72 7.56 -13.43 10.52
C GLN A 72 6.75 -14.73 10.30
N ALA A 73 7.25 -15.86 10.84
CA ALA A 73 6.56 -17.14 10.72
C ALA A 73 5.17 -17.11 11.40
N GLU A 74 5.07 -16.48 12.58
CA GLU A 74 3.79 -16.25 13.27
C GLU A 74 2.83 -15.40 12.42
N TYR A 75 3.32 -14.28 11.86
CA TYR A 75 2.47 -13.38 11.08
C TYR A 75 2.09 -13.93 9.70
N ARG A 76 2.90 -14.79 9.09
CA ARG A 76 2.53 -15.59 7.91
C ARG A 76 1.32 -16.45 8.21
N GLU A 77 1.34 -17.18 9.32
CA GLU A 77 0.21 -18.03 9.72
C GLU A 77 -1.02 -17.21 10.12
N LEU A 78 -0.83 -16.12 10.87
CA LEU A 78 -1.88 -15.21 11.29
C LEU A 78 -2.60 -14.60 10.07
N THR A 79 -1.84 -14.13 9.07
CA THR A 79 -2.38 -13.53 7.86
C THR A 79 -3.12 -14.56 6.99
N ARG A 80 -2.62 -15.79 6.87
CA ARG A 80 -3.34 -16.87 6.17
C ARG A 80 -4.69 -17.20 6.83
N LYS A 81 -4.73 -17.29 8.15
CA LYS A 81 -5.99 -17.47 8.90
C LYS A 81 -6.95 -16.30 8.71
N ALA A 82 -6.42 -15.08 8.71
CA ALA A 82 -7.20 -13.87 8.45
C ALA A 82 -7.84 -13.92 7.06
N ILE A 83 -7.07 -14.25 6.01
CA ILE A 83 -7.58 -14.41 4.65
C ILE A 83 -8.62 -15.53 4.59
N ALA A 84 -8.36 -16.68 5.21
CA ALA A 84 -9.29 -17.79 5.23
C ALA A 84 -10.65 -17.40 5.83
N ASN A 85 -10.66 -16.72 6.98
CA ASN A 85 -11.90 -16.23 7.60
C ASN A 85 -12.62 -15.17 6.74
N ALA A 86 -11.86 -14.28 6.09
CA ALA A 86 -12.42 -13.22 5.25
C ALA A 86 -13.20 -13.77 4.04
N VAL A 87 -12.78 -14.90 3.49
CA VAL A 87 -13.36 -15.49 2.27
C VAL A 87 -14.20 -16.75 2.52
N ASN A 88 -14.31 -17.19 3.77
CA ASN A 88 -15.16 -18.34 4.12
C ASN A 88 -16.59 -17.89 4.41
N PRO A 89 -17.60 -18.31 3.61
CA PRO A 89 -19.00 -17.93 3.85
C PRO A 89 -19.55 -18.32 5.22
N GLU A 90 -18.99 -19.34 5.86
CA GLU A 90 -19.39 -19.80 7.19
C GLU A 90 -18.73 -19.02 8.34
N SER A 91 -17.77 -18.14 8.01
CA SER A 91 -17.09 -17.33 9.02
C SER A 91 -17.98 -16.16 9.48
N PRO A 92 -17.97 -15.82 10.79
CA PRO A 92 -18.63 -14.60 11.26
C PRO A 92 -18.01 -13.34 10.65
N ASP A 93 -16.76 -13.42 10.22
CA ASP A 93 -16.01 -12.33 9.58
C ASP A 93 -15.99 -12.42 8.04
N PHE A 94 -16.86 -13.22 7.41
CA PHE A 94 -16.99 -13.24 5.95
C PHE A 94 -17.17 -11.83 5.39
N MET A 95 -16.33 -11.44 4.41
CA MET A 95 -16.23 -10.07 3.94
C MET A 95 -17.20 -9.76 2.79
N ASN A 96 -17.51 -8.48 2.64
CA ASN A 96 -18.34 -7.98 1.56
C ASN A 96 -17.53 -7.77 0.27
N PHE A 97 -17.67 -8.68 -0.70
CA PHE A 97 -17.07 -8.57 -2.04
C PHE A 97 -18.08 -8.19 -3.13
N THR A 98 -19.37 -8.10 -2.81
CA THR A 98 -20.41 -8.04 -3.84
C THR A 98 -21.46 -6.96 -3.64
N GLU A 99 -21.64 -6.42 -2.46
CA GLU A 99 -22.76 -5.50 -2.20
C GLU A 99 -22.31 -4.03 -2.24
N GLY A 100 -23.30 -3.15 -2.42
CA GLY A 100 -23.12 -1.72 -2.45
C GLY A 100 -22.74 -1.17 -3.84
N TYR A 101 -22.20 0.05 -3.86
CA TYR A 101 -21.94 0.85 -5.07
C TYR A 101 -20.53 0.75 -5.63
N GLY A 102 -19.81 -0.33 -5.33
CA GLY A 102 -18.48 -0.61 -5.89
C GLY A 102 -17.32 -0.41 -4.93
N GLN A 103 -17.54 0.02 -3.68
CA GLN A 103 -16.46 0.12 -2.69
C GLN A 103 -15.74 -1.21 -2.48
N ALA A 104 -16.46 -2.33 -2.56
CA ALA A 104 -15.88 -3.66 -2.45
C ALA A 104 -14.80 -3.94 -3.52
N LEU A 105 -14.89 -3.34 -4.71
CA LEU A 105 -13.82 -3.41 -5.72
C LEU A 105 -12.56 -2.70 -5.25
N VAL A 106 -12.69 -1.53 -4.64
CA VAL A 106 -11.55 -0.75 -4.08
C VAL A 106 -10.82 -1.58 -3.03
N ASP A 107 -11.58 -2.13 -2.09
CA ASP A 107 -11.04 -2.82 -0.93
C ASP A 107 -10.41 -4.17 -1.33
N ALA A 108 -11.08 -4.90 -2.22
CA ALA A 108 -10.55 -6.13 -2.81
C ALA A 108 -9.28 -5.89 -3.64
N ALA A 109 -9.15 -4.73 -4.28
CA ALA A 109 -7.94 -4.40 -5.05
C ALA A 109 -6.70 -4.23 -4.17
N PHE A 110 -6.82 -3.72 -2.95
CA PHE A 110 -5.71 -3.69 -2.01
C PHE A 110 -5.33 -5.08 -1.51
N LEU A 111 -6.31 -5.96 -1.26
CA LEU A 111 -6.04 -7.37 -0.96
C LEU A 111 -5.34 -8.05 -2.15
N ALA A 112 -5.83 -7.83 -3.36
CA ALA A 112 -5.24 -8.31 -4.62
C ALA A 112 -3.79 -7.81 -4.77
N HIS A 113 -3.52 -6.54 -4.48
CA HIS A 113 -2.18 -5.95 -4.53
C HIS A 113 -1.22 -6.61 -3.53
N GLY A 114 -1.69 -6.92 -2.32
CA GLY A 114 -0.92 -7.70 -1.35
C GLY A 114 -0.59 -9.10 -1.86
N ILE A 115 -1.52 -9.77 -2.54
CA ILE A 115 -1.29 -11.10 -3.13
C ILE A 115 -0.27 -11.03 -4.29
N VAL A 116 -0.34 -10.00 -5.14
CA VAL A 116 0.67 -9.77 -6.20
C VAL A 116 2.05 -9.59 -5.60
N ARG A 117 2.18 -8.90 -4.47
CA ARG A 117 3.44 -8.67 -3.75
C ARG A 117 3.96 -9.87 -2.97
N ALA A 118 3.08 -10.81 -2.59
CA ALA A 118 3.45 -11.97 -1.75
C ALA A 118 2.73 -13.26 -2.17
N PRO A 119 2.87 -13.70 -3.42
CA PRO A 119 2.10 -14.84 -3.93
C PRO A 119 2.41 -16.17 -3.23
N LYS A 120 3.66 -16.42 -2.83
CA LYS A 120 4.03 -17.66 -2.14
C LYS A 120 3.31 -17.77 -0.79
N GLN A 121 3.35 -16.70 0.00
CA GLN A 121 2.84 -16.70 1.37
C GLN A 121 1.32 -16.48 1.44
N LEU A 122 0.76 -15.66 0.54
CA LEU A 122 -0.63 -15.20 0.64
C LEU A 122 -1.59 -15.93 -0.32
N PHE A 123 -1.05 -16.78 -1.22
CA PHE A 123 -1.87 -17.63 -2.07
C PHE A 123 -1.38 -19.07 -2.12
N HIS A 124 -0.13 -19.33 -2.56
CA HIS A 124 0.33 -20.71 -2.78
C HIS A 124 0.36 -21.53 -1.49
N ALA A 125 0.61 -20.92 -0.34
CA ALA A 125 0.62 -21.56 0.98
C ALA A 125 -0.77 -21.78 1.61
N LEU A 126 -1.86 -21.29 0.98
CA LEU A 126 -3.22 -21.51 1.46
C LEU A 126 -3.70 -22.93 1.13
N ASP A 127 -4.67 -23.43 1.90
CA ASP A 127 -5.39 -24.66 1.56
C ASP A 127 -6.28 -24.47 0.32
N GLU A 128 -6.61 -25.57 -0.35
CA GLU A 128 -7.32 -25.53 -1.62
C GLU A 128 -8.75 -24.94 -1.53
N GLN A 129 -9.42 -25.04 -0.38
CA GLN A 129 -10.72 -24.43 -0.21
C GLN A 129 -10.60 -22.91 -0.09
N THR A 130 -9.67 -22.44 0.70
CA THR A 130 -9.35 -21.00 0.84
C THR A 130 -8.93 -20.38 -0.48
N LYS A 131 -8.10 -21.07 -1.28
CA LYS A 131 -7.74 -20.64 -2.64
C LYS A 131 -8.97 -20.45 -3.53
N ARG A 132 -9.84 -21.45 -3.60
CA ARG A 132 -11.09 -21.37 -4.38
C ARG A 132 -11.98 -20.21 -3.93
N ASN A 133 -12.14 -20.06 -2.63
CA ASN A 133 -12.96 -18.99 -2.07
C ASN A 133 -12.37 -17.61 -2.42
N LEU A 134 -11.07 -17.42 -2.29
CA LEU A 134 -10.37 -16.17 -2.57
C LEU A 134 -10.46 -15.80 -4.06
N VAL A 135 -10.21 -16.75 -4.95
CA VAL A 135 -10.41 -16.56 -6.41
C VAL A 135 -11.85 -16.18 -6.72
N GLY A 136 -12.82 -16.91 -6.13
CA GLY A 136 -14.23 -16.61 -6.28
C GLY A 136 -14.63 -15.22 -5.78
N ALA A 137 -14.10 -14.80 -4.64
CA ALA A 137 -14.33 -13.49 -4.04
C ALA A 137 -13.79 -12.36 -4.93
N LEU A 138 -12.56 -12.48 -5.45
CA LEU A 138 -12.00 -11.50 -6.37
C LEU A 138 -12.77 -11.43 -7.69
N ARG A 139 -13.12 -12.58 -8.28
CA ARG A 139 -13.95 -12.63 -9.49
C ARG A 139 -15.33 -11.98 -9.29
N ALA A 140 -15.91 -12.10 -8.12
CA ALA A 140 -17.22 -11.52 -7.82
C ALA A 140 -17.21 -9.98 -7.91
N THR A 141 -16.07 -9.33 -7.70
CA THR A 141 -15.94 -7.87 -7.85
C THR A 141 -16.01 -7.39 -9.29
N ARG A 142 -15.87 -8.29 -10.29
CA ARG A 142 -16.01 -7.97 -11.72
C ARG A 142 -17.39 -7.41 -12.10
N LYS A 143 -18.41 -7.65 -11.26
CA LYS A 143 -19.75 -7.05 -11.46
C LYS A 143 -19.73 -5.52 -11.39
N PHE A 144 -18.75 -4.93 -10.72
CA PHE A 144 -18.66 -3.48 -10.58
C PHE A 144 -17.98 -2.84 -11.79
N THR A 145 -18.57 -1.76 -12.28
CA THR A 145 -17.95 -0.89 -13.28
C THR A 145 -17.11 0.16 -12.55
N PRO A 146 -15.80 0.20 -12.73
CA PRO A 146 -14.96 1.21 -12.09
C PRO A 146 -15.29 2.61 -12.61
N PHE A 147 -15.21 3.62 -11.76
CA PHE A 147 -15.21 5.00 -12.21
C PHE A 147 -13.97 5.27 -13.07
N VAL A 148 -14.12 6.13 -14.10
CA VAL A 148 -13.04 6.47 -15.03
C VAL A 148 -12.10 7.50 -14.38
N MET A 149 -11.29 7.00 -13.46
CA MET A 149 -10.29 7.68 -12.62
C MET A 149 -9.38 6.60 -12.01
N ASN A 150 -8.70 6.85 -10.87
CA ASN A 150 -7.85 5.85 -10.21
C ASN A 150 -8.52 4.47 -10.01
N TRP A 151 -9.84 4.39 -9.97
CA TRP A 151 -10.60 3.13 -9.86
C TRP A 151 -10.35 2.15 -11.01
N LEU A 152 -9.86 2.61 -12.15
CA LEU A 152 -9.47 1.71 -13.24
C LEU A 152 -8.34 0.78 -12.80
N PHE A 153 -7.40 1.26 -11.98
CA PHE A 153 -6.35 0.41 -11.43
C PHE A 153 -6.84 -0.56 -10.37
N PHE A 154 -7.92 -0.29 -9.66
CA PHE A 154 -8.52 -1.31 -8.79
C PHE A 154 -9.02 -2.50 -9.61
N SER A 155 -9.69 -2.22 -10.72
CA SER A 155 -10.14 -3.27 -11.63
C SER A 155 -8.97 -4.05 -12.25
N ALA A 156 -7.94 -3.35 -12.74
CA ALA A 156 -6.75 -3.98 -13.34
C ALA A 156 -5.94 -4.80 -12.31
N MET A 157 -5.83 -4.34 -11.05
CA MET A 157 -5.11 -5.03 -9.98
C MET A 157 -5.79 -6.35 -9.59
N VAL A 158 -7.12 -6.41 -9.59
CA VAL A 158 -7.85 -7.67 -9.41
C VAL A 158 -7.48 -8.67 -10.51
N GLU A 159 -7.40 -8.23 -11.77
CA GLU A 159 -6.98 -9.11 -12.89
C GLU A 159 -5.51 -9.53 -12.77
N ALA A 160 -4.64 -8.63 -12.30
CA ALA A 160 -3.24 -8.96 -12.02
C ALA A 160 -3.13 -10.05 -10.95
N ALA A 161 -3.88 -9.95 -9.86
CA ALA A 161 -3.90 -10.98 -8.83
C ALA A 161 -4.43 -12.32 -9.36
N LEU A 162 -5.51 -12.33 -10.12
CA LEU A 162 -6.02 -13.56 -10.74
C LEU A 162 -4.98 -14.22 -11.63
N ARG A 163 -4.23 -13.44 -12.43
CA ARG A 163 -3.10 -13.98 -13.22
C ARG A 163 -2.03 -14.60 -12.34
N VAL A 164 -1.59 -13.91 -11.28
CA VAL A 164 -0.56 -14.41 -10.34
C VAL A 164 -1.03 -15.68 -9.61
N MET A 165 -2.33 -15.80 -9.36
CA MET A 165 -2.95 -17.01 -8.82
C MET A 165 -3.00 -18.18 -9.80
N GLY A 166 -2.62 -17.99 -11.07
CA GLY A 166 -2.63 -19.02 -12.10
C GLY A 166 -3.97 -19.16 -12.85
N GLU A 167 -4.89 -18.22 -12.67
CA GLU A 167 -6.16 -18.23 -13.38
C GLU A 167 -5.96 -17.76 -14.84
N SER A 168 -6.54 -18.48 -15.79
CA SER A 168 -6.39 -18.17 -17.24
C SER A 168 -7.46 -17.24 -17.80
N ASP A 169 -8.50 -16.95 -17.00
CA ASP A 169 -9.65 -16.14 -17.38
C ASP A 169 -9.56 -14.68 -16.91
N TYR A 170 -8.33 -14.20 -16.61
CA TYR A 170 -8.15 -12.77 -16.34
C TYR A 170 -8.59 -11.91 -17.55
N ASP A 171 -9.20 -10.75 -17.26
CA ASP A 171 -9.73 -9.85 -18.27
C ASP A 171 -8.69 -8.80 -18.66
N LEU A 172 -7.94 -9.08 -19.73
CA LEU A 172 -6.91 -8.16 -20.25
C LEU A 172 -7.51 -6.84 -20.74
N THR A 173 -8.80 -6.80 -21.14
CA THR A 173 -9.47 -5.56 -21.57
C THR A 173 -9.52 -4.53 -20.43
N ARG A 174 -9.71 -4.97 -19.18
CA ARG A 174 -9.68 -4.10 -17.99
C ARG A 174 -8.29 -3.51 -17.76
N VAL A 175 -7.26 -4.31 -18.01
CA VAL A 175 -5.86 -3.87 -17.91
C VAL A 175 -5.53 -2.87 -19.01
N ASP A 176 -5.81 -3.22 -20.28
CA ASP A 176 -5.59 -2.34 -21.42
C ASP A 176 -6.31 -1.00 -21.26
N TYR A 177 -7.55 -1.04 -20.78
CA TYR A 177 -8.33 0.19 -20.60
C TYR A 177 -7.69 1.10 -19.54
N ALA A 178 -7.29 0.54 -18.40
CA ALA A 178 -6.61 1.30 -17.35
C ALA A 178 -5.30 1.91 -17.87
N VAL A 179 -4.45 1.09 -18.51
CA VAL A 179 -3.16 1.52 -19.05
C VAL A 179 -3.33 2.65 -20.07
N ASN A 180 -4.18 2.45 -21.09
CA ASN A 180 -4.39 3.45 -22.15
C ASN A 180 -4.94 4.78 -21.61
N MET A 181 -5.85 4.71 -20.64
CA MET A 181 -6.40 5.93 -20.02
C MET A 181 -5.32 6.67 -19.23
N PHE A 182 -4.50 5.99 -18.43
CA PHE A 182 -3.47 6.66 -17.64
C PHE A 182 -2.32 7.18 -18.51
N GLU A 183 -1.96 6.51 -19.60
CA GLU A 183 -1.03 7.10 -20.58
C GLU A 183 -1.59 8.41 -21.19
N SER A 184 -2.89 8.49 -21.43
CA SER A 184 -3.52 9.72 -21.92
C SER A 184 -3.63 10.83 -20.84
N TRP A 185 -3.49 10.49 -19.56
CA TRP A 185 -3.56 11.41 -18.42
C TRP A 185 -2.18 11.71 -17.81
N TYR A 186 -1.10 11.30 -18.46
CA TYR A 186 0.25 11.71 -18.03
C TYR A 186 0.41 13.22 -18.27
N LEU A 187 0.84 13.94 -17.24
CA LEU A 187 0.95 15.40 -17.25
C LEU A 187 2.39 15.91 -17.39
N GLY A 188 3.36 15.00 -17.39
CA GLY A 188 4.78 15.33 -17.36
C GLY A 188 5.35 15.31 -15.93
N ASP A 189 6.66 15.32 -15.84
CA ASP A 189 7.44 15.39 -14.59
C ASP A 189 7.03 14.34 -13.54
N GLY A 190 6.72 13.12 -13.99
CA GLY A 190 6.35 12.00 -13.12
C GLY A 190 4.93 12.07 -12.55
N VAL A 191 4.06 12.96 -13.03
CA VAL A 191 2.71 13.17 -12.47
C VAL A 191 1.62 12.71 -13.43
N TYR A 192 0.63 12.00 -12.90
CA TYR A 192 -0.59 11.63 -13.62
C TYR A 192 -1.81 12.38 -13.08
N GLY A 193 -2.73 12.72 -13.97
CA GLY A 193 -4.08 13.14 -13.58
C GLY A 193 -4.85 11.99 -12.93
N ASP A 194 -5.76 12.31 -12.01
CA ASP A 194 -6.73 11.35 -11.49
C ASP A 194 -8.02 11.44 -12.33
N GLY A 195 -7.99 10.83 -13.50
CA GLY A 195 -8.87 11.11 -14.60
C GLY A 195 -8.33 12.26 -15.47
N PRO A 196 -9.18 12.90 -16.30
CA PRO A 196 -8.74 13.94 -17.24
C PRO A 196 -8.35 15.27 -16.56
N LYS A 197 -8.47 15.39 -15.24
CA LYS A 197 -8.19 16.61 -14.47
C LYS A 197 -7.11 16.36 -13.44
N PHE A 198 -6.18 17.30 -13.33
CA PHE A 198 -5.20 17.33 -12.25
C PHE A 198 -5.89 17.54 -10.90
N ARG A 199 -5.41 16.84 -9.87
CA ARG A 199 -5.78 17.03 -8.47
C ARG A 199 -4.52 17.13 -7.63
N TRP A 200 -4.43 18.14 -6.81
CA TRP A 200 -3.30 18.34 -5.90
C TRP A 200 -3.53 17.53 -4.63
N ASP A 201 -3.15 16.25 -4.69
CA ASP A 201 -3.24 15.28 -3.59
C ASP A 201 -2.18 14.18 -3.74
N TYR A 202 -2.15 13.22 -2.82
CA TYR A 202 -1.20 12.11 -2.84
C TYR A 202 -1.69 10.87 -3.62
N TYR A 203 -2.75 10.95 -4.43
CA TYR A 203 -3.26 9.74 -5.12
C TYR A 203 -2.29 9.15 -6.13
N ASN A 204 -1.35 9.93 -6.67
CA ASN A 204 -0.23 9.38 -7.45
C ASN A 204 0.58 8.37 -6.63
N SER A 205 0.73 8.57 -5.31
CA SER A 205 1.43 7.66 -4.41
C SER A 205 0.51 6.66 -3.69
N PHE A 206 -0.72 7.05 -3.33
CA PHE A 206 -1.63 6.14 -2.64
C PHE A 206 -2.10 4.97 -3.50
N VAL A 207 -2.29 5.18 -4.81
CA VAL A 207 -2.97 4.23 -5.70
C VAL A 207 -2.32 4.17 -7.09
N ILE A 208 -2.26 5.31 -7.81
CA ILE A 208 -2.07 5.34 -9.25
C ILE A 208 -0.76 4.65 -9.65
N GLN A 209 0.37 5.21 -9.26
CA GLN A 209 1.67 4.71 -9.70
C GLN A 209 2.05 3.38 -9.05
N PRO A 210 1.80 3.13 -7.75
CA PRO A 210 2.06 1.82 -7.16
C PRO A 210 1.35 0.67 -7.86
N MET A 211 0.06 0.84 -8.17
CA MET A 211 -0.69 -0.19 -8.88
C MET A 211 -0.32 -0.25 -10.36
N TYR A 212 0.00 0.88 -11.00
CA TYR A 212 0.41 0.92 -12.40
C TYR A 212 1.68 0.11 -12.63
N VAL A 213 2.72 0.33 -11.82
CA VAL A 213 3.98 -0.42 -11.88
C VAL A 213 3.72 -1.91 -11.70
N ASP A 214 3.01 -2.32 -10.65
CA ASP A 214 2.79 -3.74 -10.35
C ASP A 214 1.87 -4.43 -11.37
N VAL A 215 0.89 -3.73 -11.95
CA VAL A 215 0.08 -4.23 -13.06
C VAL A 215 0.95 -4.45 -14.30
N LEU A 216 1.72 -3.46 -14.74
CA LEU A 216 2.59 -3.61 -15.91
C LEU A 216 3.62 -4.73 -15.71
N ARG A 217 4.23 -4.82 -14.53
CA ARG A 217 5.19 -5.88 -14.20
C ARG A 217 4.54 -7.27 -14.28
N THR A 218 3.31 -7.39 -13.78
CA THR A 218 2.55 -8.64 -13.83
C THR A 218 2.24 -9.06 -15.27
N PHE A 219 2.02 -8.12 -16.17
CA PHE A 219 1.62 -8.38 -17.56
C PHE A 219 2.73 -8.12 -18.59
N ALA A 220 3.98 -7.92 -18.19
CA ALA A 220 5.10 -7.56 -19.08
C ALA A 220 5.34 -8.55 -20.23
N ASP A 221 4.99 -9.83 -20.04
CA ASP A 221 5.21 -10.91 -21.02
C ASP A 221 4.02 -11.18 -21.95
N VAL A 222 2.91 -10.43 -21.86
CA VAL A 222 1.72 -10.68 -22.71
C VAL A 222 1.80 -10.06 -24.11
N GLY A 223 2.85 -9.31 -24.42
CA GLY A 223 3.14 -8.84 -25.78
C GLY A 223 2.46 -7.53 -26.20
N HIS A 224 1.76 -6.82 -25.31
CA HIS A 224 1.11 -5.53 -25.60
C HIS A 224 2.05 -4.32 -25.48
N GLY A 225 3.37 -4.54 -25.46
CA GLY A 225 4.38 -3.48 -25.28
C GLY A 225 4.52 -3.04 -23.82
N TYR A 226 3.97 -3.81 -22.88
CA TYR A 226 3.98 -3.49 -21.45
C TYR A 226 5.38 -3.55 -20.85
N ASP A 227 6.28 -4.37 -21.36
CA ASP A 227 7.69 -4.47 -20.97
C ASP A 227 8.46 -3.15 -21.23
N GLU A 228 8.24 -2.53 -22.38
CA GLU A 228 8.83 -1.23 -22.70
C GLU A 228 8.13 -0.08 -21.96
N LEU A 229 6.81 -0.15 -21.84
CA LEU A 229 6.04 0.84 -21.08
C LEU A 229 6.40 0.80 -19.59
N LEU A 230 6.63 -0.38 -19.02
CA LEU A 230 7.06 -0.52 -17.62
C LEU A 230 8.32 0.31 -17.33
N LYS A 231 9.34 0.25 -18.19
CA LYS A 231 10.58 1.04 -18.03
C LYS A 231 10.30 2.54 -17.98
N GLN A 232 9.37 3.01 -18.83
CA GLN A 232 8.99 4.43 -18.85
C GLN A 232 8.21 4.80 -17.57
N VAL A 233 7.28 3.95 -17.16
CA VAL A 233 6.47 4.18 -15.96
C VAL A 233 7.35 4.13 -14.69
N GLU A 234 8.31 3.19 -14.59
CA GLU A 234 9.29 3.16 -13.50
C GLU A 234 10.16 4.42 -13.46
N HIS A 235 10.60 4.92 -14.60
CA HIS A 235 11.35 6.18 -14.67
C HIS A 235 10.52 7.38 -14.16
N ARG A 236 9.26 7.49 -14.61
CA ARG A 236 8.32 8.53 -14.15
C ARG A 236 8.00 8.38 -12.66
N ALA A 237 7.82 7.15 -12.19
CA ALA A 237 7.56 6.84 -10.79
C ALA A 237 8.76 7.15 -9.89
N GLY A 238 9.99 6.87 -10.37
CA GLY A 238 11.22 7.26 -9.69
C GLY A 238 11.35 8.78 -9.54
N ARG A 239 10.98 9.55 -10.59
CA ARG A 239 10.93 11.01 -10.51
C ARG A 239 9.95 11.48 -9.42
N TYR A 240 8.72 10.95 -9.42
CA TYR A 240 7.74 11.34 -8.40
C TYR A 240 8.15 10.89 -6.99
N ALA A 241 8.82 9.73 -6.87
CA ALA A 241 9.38 9.26 -5.60
C ALA A 241 10.44 10.24 -5.04
N ALA A 242 11.29 10.80 -5.89
CA ALA A 242 12.25 11.82 -5.49
C ALA A 242 11.57 13.10 -4.98
N GLU A 243 10.46 13.51 -5.60
CA GLU A 243 9.68 14.64 -5.09
C GLU A 243 9.00 14.33 -3.75
N LEU A 244 8.54 13.10 -3.55
CA LEU A 244 8.01 12.67 -2.25
C LEU A 244 9.08 12.74 -1.15
N GLU A 245 10.32 12.34 -1.43
CA GLU A 245 11.42 12.44 -0.46
C GLU A 245 11.67 13.90 -0.06
N LYS A 246 11.71 14.83 -1.02
CA LYS A 246 11.90 16.27 -0.78
C LYS A 246 10.75 16.89 0.02
N ASN A 247 9.54 16.32 -0.06
CA ASN A 247 8.39 16.76 0.72
C ASN A 247 8.46 16.40 2.21
N ILE A 248 9.39 15.53 2.63
CA ILE A 248 9.62 15.26 4.06
C ILE A 248 10.44 16.40 4.63
N ASN A 249 9.83 17.25 5.46
CA ASN A 249 10.47 18.38 6.13
C ASN A 249 11.61 17.93 7.06
N ALA A 250 12.49 18.86 7.43
CA ALA A 250 13.65 18.57 8.27
C ALA A 250 13.30 17.96 9.64
N ASP A 251 12.07 18.13 10.13
CA ASP A 251 11.56 17.55 11.38
C ASP A 251 10.74 16.25 11.18
N GLY A 252 10.67 15.74 9.95
CA GLY A 252 9.90 14.55 9.59
C GLY A 252 8.41 14.82 9.28
N SER A 253 7.90 16.04 9.45
CA SER A 253 6.56 16.41 8.98
C SER A 253 6.53 16.52 7.45
N TYR A 254 5.33 16.60 6.87
CA TYR A 254 5.15 16.70 5.41
C TYR A 254 3.92 17.55 5.08
N PRO A 255 3.79 18.10 3.86
CA PRO A 255 2.65 18.89 3.46
C PRO A 255 1.32 18.13 3.60
N VAL A 256 0.38 18.73 4.29
CA VAL A 256 -0.98 18.19 4.46
C VAL A 256 -1.85 18.77 3.34
N ILE A 257 -1.88 18.07 2.19
CA ILE A 257 -2.52 18.53 0.97
C ILE A 257 -3.55 17.53 0.43
N GLY A 258 -4.61 18.06 -0.15
CA GLY A 258 -5.63 17.28 -0.83
C GLY A 258 -6.49 16.44 0.11
N ARG A 259 -7.09 15.41 -0.46
CA ARG A 259 -7.99 14.46 0.19
C ARG A 259 -7.26 13.24 0.75
N SER A 260 -7.93 12.49 1.63
CA SER A 260 -7.46 11.22 2.20
C SER A 260 -6.16 11.35 3.02
N ILE A 261 -5.89 12.53 3.55
CA ILE A 261 -4.66 12.79 4.32
C ILE A 261 -4.57 11.99 5.61
N THR A 262 -5.70 11.47 6.09
CA THR A 262 -5.77 10.55 7.26
C THR A 262 -5.08 9.20 7.01
N TYR A 263 -4.68 8.89 5.77
CA TYR A 263 -3.80 7.75 5.47
C TYR A 263 -2.36 7.97 5.92
N ARG A 264 -2.06 9.12 6.53
CA ARG A 264 -0.78 9.45 7.16
C ARG A 264 0.42 9.21 6.22
N PHE A 265 1.48 8.61 6.73
CA PHE A 265 2.68 8.29 5.96
C PHE A 265 2.45 7.26 4.82
N GLY A 266 1.23 6.74 4.64
CA GLY A 266 0.83 6.08 3.39
C GLY A 266 0.99 6.97 2.16
N ALA A 267 1.05 8.30 2.34
CA ALA A 267 1.43 9.26 1.31
C ALA A 267 2.78 8.95 0.63
N PHE A 268 3.64 8.17 1.29
CA PHE A 268 4.96 7.77 0.80
C PHE A 268 5.00 6.32 0.28
N GLN A 269 3.85 5.71 -0.04
CA GLN A 269 3.82 4.35 -0.59
C GLN A 269 4.72 4.20 -1.81
N LEU A 270 4.65 5.14 -2.76
CA LEU A 270 5.46 5.04 -3.98
C LEU A 270 6.95 5.17 -3.69
N LEU A 271 7.36 6.07 -2.79
CA LEU A 271 8.77 6.20 -2.37
C LEU A 271 9.27 4.89 -1.75
N SER A 272 8.44 4.25 -0.93
CA SER A 272 8.73 2.96 -0.29
C SER A 272 8.80 1.83 -1.32
N GLN A 273 7.90 1.83 -2.30
CA GLN A 273 7.91 0.84 -3.39
C GLN A 273 9.13 1.03 -4.29
N ALA A 274 9.48 2.26 -4.63
CA ALA A 274 10.66 2.55 -5.46
C ALA A 274 11.95 2.04 -4.80
N ALA A 275 12.05 2.16 -3.47
CA ALA A 275 13.18 1.59 -2.72
C ALA A 275 13.15 0.06 -2.67
N LEU A 276 11.97 -0.55 -2.54
CA LEU A 276 11.80 -2.01 -2.50
C LEU A 276 12.14 -2.65 -3.86
N GLU A 277 11.73 -2.03 -4.96
CA GLU A 277 11.70 -2.62 -6.30
C GLU A 277 12.79 -2.07 -7.22
N ASP A 278 13.75 -1.31 -6.65
CA ASP A 278 14.98 -0.83 -7.30
C ASP A 278 14.75 0.09 -8.52
N PHE A 279 13.76 1.01 -8.41
CA PHE A 279 13.55 2.06 -9.43
C PHE A 279 13.71 3.50 -8.88
N LEU A 280 14.42 3.66 -7.74
CA LEU A 280 14.85 4.99 -7.29
C LEU A 280 15.81 5.61 -8.34
N PRO A 281 15.75 6.94 -8.59
CA PRO A 281 16.73 7.59 -9.45
C PRO A 281 18.13 7.53 -8.81
N ASN A 282 19.18 7.52 -9.65
CA ASN A 282 20.57 7.33 -9.22
C ASN A 282 21.04 8.35 -8.18
N GLU A 283 20.50 9.56 -8.19
CA GLU A 283 20.81 10.65 -7.27
C GLU A 283 20.15 10.52 -5.90
N LEU A 284 19.25 9.55 -5.74
CA LEU A 284 18.51 9.30 -4.49
C LEU A 284 18.92 7.96 -3.86
N PRO A 285 19.97 7.92 -3.03
CA PRO A 285 20.43 6.68 -2.42
C PRO A 285 19.37 6.05 -1.49
N PRO A 286 19.23 4.72 -1.47
CA PRO A 286 18.20 4.05 -0.66
C PRO A 286 18.36 4.29 0.85
N GLU A 287 19.57 4.45 1.36
CA GLU A 287 19.83 4.82 2.76
C GLU A 287 19.35 6.23 3.12
N GLN A 288 19.32 7.16 2.16
CA GLN A 288 18.73 8.50 2.33
C GLN A 288 17.19 8.38 2.45
N VAL A 289 16.56 7.58 1.60
CA VAL A 289 15.14 7.30 1.65
C VAL A 289 14.76 6.66 2.99
N ARG A 290 15.55 5.69 3.48
CA ARG A 290 15.34 5.10 4.81
C ARG A 290 15.33 6.18 5.90
N THR A 291 16.31 7.07 5.89
CA THR A 291 16.43 8.12 6.93
C THR A 291 15.25 9.09 6.88
N ALA A 292 14.82 9.50 5.68
CA ALA A 292 13.66 10.38 5.48
C ALA A 292 12.37 9.72 5.98
N LEU A 293 12.09 8.50 5.53
CA LEU A 293 10.89 7.76 5.93
C LEU A 293 10.89 7.44 7.44
N THR A 294 12.05 7.10 8.03
CA THR A 294 12.16 6.89 9.48
C THR A 294 11.80 8.16 10.24
N ALA A 295 12.26 9.32 9.81
CA ALA A 295 11.90 10.59 10.44
C ALA A 295 10.39 10.88 10.34
N CYS A 296 9.77 10.59 9.19
CA CYS A 296 8.33 10.74 9.00
C CYS A 296 7.53 9.77 9.90
N ILE A 297 7.92 8.50 9.96
CA ILE A 297 7.26 7.51 10.82
C ILE A 297 7.37 7.93 12.30
N LEU A 298 8.56 8.32 12.76
CA LEU A 298 8.78 8.80 14.12
C LEU A 298 7.88 10.01 14.43
N LYS A 299 7.85 11.01 13.51
CA LYS A 299 7.05 12.22 13.69
C LYS A 299 5.57 11.94 13.87
N VAL A 300 5.01 11.09 13.05
CA VAL A 300 3.57 10.78 13.09
C VAL A 300 3.20 9.90 14.29
N THR A 301 4.07 8.95 14.65
CA THR A 301 3.82 7.99 15.75
C THR A 301 4.14 8.50 17.14
N GLU A 302 4.83 9.64 17.27
CA GLU A 302 5.14 10.24 18.58
C GLU A 302 3.88 10.70 19.33
N HIS A 303 2.77 10.97 18.61
CA HIS A 303 1.54 11.43 19.26
C HIS A 303 0.71 10.25 19.78
N PRO A 304 0.48 10.15 21.10
CA PRO A 304 -0.15 8.98 21.73
C PRO A 304 -1.60 8.74 21.24
N ALA A 305 -2.34 9.79 20.87
CA ALA A 305 -3.71 9.67 20.38
C ALA A 305 -3.83 9.18 18.93
N MET A 306 -2.75 8.67 18.33
CA MET A 306 -2.81 7.94 17.06
C MET A 306 -3.63 6.64 17.18
N PHE A 307 -3.66 6.07 18.38
CA PHE A 307 -4.39 4.85 18.70
C PHE A 307 -5.40 5.12 19.81
N ASP A 308 -6.51 4.39 19.81
CA ASP A 308 -7.40 4.30 20.97
C ASP A 308 -6.84 3.37 22.06
N ALA A 309 -7.59 3.22 23.16
CA ALA A 309 -7.19 2.37 24.28
C ALA A 309 -7.10 0.87 23.94
N GLN A 310 -7.73 0.43 22.86
CA GLN A 310 -7.73 -0.94 22.34
C GLN A 310 -6.71 -1.16 21.21
N GLY A 311 -6.00 -0.10 20.80
CA GLY A 311 -4.96 -0.15 19.76
C GLY A 311 -5.46 0.11 18.34
N TRP A 312 -6.74 0.46 18.15
CA TRP A 312 -7.26 0.83 16.83
C TRP A 312 -6.79 2.21 16.40
N LEU A 313 -6.42 2.34 15.12
CA LEU A 313 -6.06 3.63 14.54
C LEU A 313 -7.20 4.63 14.65
N GLN A 314 -6.86 5.87 15.03
CA GLN A 314 -7.76 7.00 15.03
C GLN A 314 -7.56 7.87 13.78
N PRO A 315 -8.60 8.54 13.25
CA PRO A 315 -8.47 9.42 12.08
C PRO A 315 -7.59 10.62 12.39
N GLY A 316 -6.80 11.04 11.43
CA GLY A 316 -5.94 12.23 11.54
C GLY A 316 -4.58 12.04 10.88
N VAL A 317 -3.82 13.10 10.81
CA VAL A 317 -2.41 13.08 10.39
C VAL A 317 -1.52 12.95 11.62
N TYR A 318 -1.79 13.72 12.66
CA TYR A 318 -1.02 13.77 13.90
C TYR A 318 -1.96 13.64 15.11
N GLY A 319 -2.01 12.45 15.69
CA GLY A 319 -2.98 12.10 16.74
C GLY A 319 -4.39 11.82 16.20
N CYS A 320 -5.42 12.25 16.94
CA CYS A 320 -6.84 12.08 16.58
C CYS A 320 -7.44 13.40 16.10
N GLN A 321 -7.79 13.45 14.80
CA GLN A 321 -8.31 14.64 14.11
C GLN A 321 -9.46 14.22 13.19
N PRO A 322 -10.63 13.85 13.73
CA PRO A 322 -11.72 13.25 12.97
C PRO A 322 -12.29 14.16 11.86
N ASP A 323 -12.23 15.48 12.02
CA ASP A 323 -12.72 16.43 11.02
C ASP A 323 -11.89 16.45 9.71
N LEU A 324 -10.70 15.81 9.72
CA LEU A 324 -9.90 15.58 8.51
C LEU A 324 -10.33 14.35 7.71
N ALA A 325 -11.27 13.55 8.22
CA ALA A 325 -11.77 12.35 7.56
C ALA A 325 -12.98 12.71 6.68
N GLU A 326 -12.83 12.56 5.37
CA GLU A 326 -13.94 12.70 4.43
C GLU A 326 -14.99 11.61 4.66
N GLY A 327 -16.23 11.82 4.19
CA GLY A 327 -17.37 10.94 4.40
C GLY A 327 -17.20 9.50 3.91
N TYR A 328 -16.18 9.21 3.12
CA TYR A 328 -15.82 7.83 2.69
C TYR A 328 -14.76 7.17 3.58
N ILE A 329 -14.14 7.89 4.51
CA ILE A 329 -13.12 7.36 5.42
C ILE A 329 -13.77 6.62 6.59
N CYS A 330 -13.30 5.42 6.88
CA CYS A 330 -13.64 4.65 8.07
C CYS A 330 -12.36 4.19 8.78
N VAL A 331 -12.49 3.45 9.87
CA VAL A 331 -11.31 2.91 10.58
C VAL A 331 -10.46 2.04 9.65
N GLY A 332 -11.09 1.24 8.78
CA GLY A 332 -10.40 0.41 7.78
C GLY A 332 -9.52 1.20 6.82
N SER A 333 -9.98 2.39 6.45
CA SER A 333 -9.25 3.26 5.52
C SER A 333 -7.86 3.66 6.03
N LEU A 334 -7.70 3.81 7.33
CA LEU A 334 -6.48 4.30 7.97
C LEU A 334 -5.29 3.35 7.82
N TYR A 335 -5.55 2.07 7.59
CA TYR A 335 -4.52 1.03 7.45
C TYR A 335 -3.67 1.15 6.18
N LEU A 336 -4.03 2.05 5.24
CA LEU A 336 -3.14 2.36 4.11
C LEU A 336 -1.78 2.91 4.56
N CYS A 337 -1.68 3.48 5.76
CA CYS A 337 -0.39 3.88 6.32
C CYS A 337 0.64 2.74 6.36
N LEU A 338 0.22 1.48 6.42
CA LEU A 338 1.13 0.32 6.43
C LEU A 338 1.98 0.20 5.17
N THR A 339 1.58 0.82 4.07
CA THR A 339 2.35 0.75 2.81
C THR A 339 3.68 1.50 2.85
N VAL A 340 3.95 2.33 3.86
CA VAL A 340 5.29 2.91 4.07
C VAL A 340 6.32 1.85 4.44
N PHE A 341 5.89 0.72 5.01
CA PHE A 341 6.77 -0.34 5.50
C PHE A 341 7.18 -1.36 4.43
N LEU A 342 6.82 -1.16 3.16
CA LEU A 342 7.21 -2.05 2.05
C LEU A 342 8.71 -2.42 2.04
N PRO A 343 9.66 -1.50 2.35
CA PRO A 343 11.10 -1.82 2.42
C PRO A 343 11.50 -2.87 3.47
N LEU A 344 10.63 -3.25 4.41
CA LEU A 344 10.87 -4.41 5.28
C LEU A 344 10.97 -5.72 4.48
N GLY A 345 10.46 -5.75 3.24
CA GLY A 345 10.67 -6.83 2.27
C GLY A 345 12.08 -6.95 1.72
N LEU A 346 12.97 -5.99 1.98
CA LEU A 346 14.37 -6.07 1.58
C LEU A 346 15.19 -6.89 2.59
N ALA A 347 16.16 -7.64 2.06
CA ALA A 347 17.13 -8.35 2.90
C ALA A 347 17.93 -7.37 3.78
N LEU A 348 18.36 -7.82 4.96
CA LEU A 348 19.18 -7.02 5.88
C LEU A 348 20.48 -6.51 5.25
N THR A 349 20.98 -7.22 4.24
CA THR A 349 22.19 -6.88 3.48
C THR A 349 21.98 -5.85 2.37
N ALA A 350 20.72 -5.51 2.04
CA ALA A 350 20.43 -4.50 1.04
C ALA A 350 20.93 -3.12 1.49
N ASP A 351 21.36 -2.29 0.55
CA ASP A 351 21.89 -0.95 0.80
C ASP A 351 20.95 -0.09 1.64
N PHE A 352 19.65 -0.22 1.43
CA PHE A 352 18.62 0.43 2.23
C PHE A 352 18.81 0.20 3.75
N TRP A 353 19.18 -1.02 4.18
CA TRP A 353 19.35 -1.36 5.59
C TRP A 353 20.79 -1.34 6.06
N SER A 354 21.75 -1.75 5.22
CA SER A 354 23.12 -2.01 5.62
C SER A 354 24.02 -0.77 5.60
N LYS A 355 23.71 0.23 4.77
CA LYS A 355 24.52 1.46 4.70
C LYS A 355 24.25 2.41 5.85
N PRO A 356 25.25 3.23 6.23
CA PRO A 356 25.08 4.28 7.25
C PRO A 356 23.95 5.25 6.91
N GLU A 357 23.35 5.84 7.93
CA GLU A 357 22.35 6.90 7.76
C GLU A 357 22.97 8.15 7.14
N ILE A 358 22.31 8.71 6.14
CA ILE A 358 22.61 10.01 5.57
C ILE A 358 21.37 10.90 5.62
N PRO A 359 21.52 12.22 5.86
CA PRO A 359 20.38 13.10 5.92
C PRO A 359 19.73 13.25 4.53
N TRP A 360 18.40 13.38 4.52
CA TRP A 360 17.61 13.55 3.30
C TRP A 360 17.66 14.98 2.76
N THR A 361 17.19 15.19 1.55
CA THR A 361 17.33 16.43 0.79
C THR A 361 16.86 17.65 1.56
N ALA A 362 15.64 17.68 2.06
CA ALA A 362 15.13 18.83 2.80
C ALA A 362 15.93 19.09 4.08
N LYS A 363 16.36 18.07 4.80
CA LYS A 363 17.17 18.21 6.02
C LYS A 363 18.54 18.82 5.70
N ARG A 364 19.16 18.41 4.60
CA ARG A 364 20.46 18.96 4.13
C ARG A 364 20.32 20.43 3.75
N ILE A 365 19.30 20.76 2.94
CA ILE A 365 19.03 22.15 2.52
C ILE A 365 18.81 23.05 3.73
N TRP A 366 17.96 22.66 4.66
CA TRP A 366 17.64 23.45 5.84
C TRP A 366 18.76 23.48 6.90
N SER A 367 19.79 22.64 6.74
CA SER A 367 21.06 22.78 7.51
C SER A 367 22.08 23.72 6.85
N GLY A 368 21.77 24.26 5.66
CA GLY A 368 22.67 25.15 4.90
C GLY A 368 23.63 24.38 3.99
N GLU A 369 23.46 23.08 3.80
CA GLU A 369 24.29 22.30 2.89
C GLU A 369 23.98 22.62 1.43
N ASN A 370 25.04 22.72 0.60
CA ASN A 370 24.86 22.85 -0.85
C ASN A 370 24.49 21.50 -1.46
N VAL A 371 23.31 21.41 -2.05
CA VAL A 371 22.82 20.24 -2.76
C VAL A 371 22.75 20.49 -4.25
N MET A 372 22.73 19.42 -5.05
CA MET A 372 22.57 19.55 -6.50
C MET A 372 21.17 20.10 -6.84
N LEU A 373 21.13 20.88 -7.91
CA LEU A 373 19.86 21.43 -8.41
C LEU A 373 18.98 20.31 -8.99
N ASP A 374 17.70 20.57 -9.00
CA ASP A 374 16.68 19.68 -9.51
C ASP A 374 16.24 20.06 -10.94
N HIS A 375 15.79 19.08 -11.71
CA HIS A 375 15.29 19.26 -13.08
C HIS A 375 14.03 18.42 -13.30
N ALA A 376 13.08 19.00 -14.02
CA ALA A 376 11.97 18.25 -14.56
C ALA A 376 12.45 17.15 -15.51
N VAL A 377 11.71 16.06 -15.57
CA VAL A 377 11.89 14.98 -16.56
C VAL A 377 10.74 14.94 -17.54
N ASP A 378 11.02 14.57 -18.80
CA ASP A 378 10.03 14.45 -19.87
C ASP A 378 9.23 13.13 -19.78
#